data_58ea2a15482e45ad12bc157eaa815f88
#
_entry.id   58ea2a15482e45ad12bc157eaa815f88
#
_cell.length_a   1.000
_cell.length_b   1.000
_cell.length_c   1.000
_cell.angle_alpha   90.00
_cell.angle_beta   90.00
_cell.angle_gamma   90.00
#
_symmetry.space_group_name_H-M   'P 1'
#
loop_
_entity.id
_entity.type
_entity.pdbx_description
1 polymer ?
#
loop_
_entity_poly.entity_id
_entity_poly.type
_entity_poly.pdbx_seq_one_letter_code
_entity_poly.pdbx_strand_id
1 'polypeptide(L)'
;TNMGAGRIVYQMLVKISKSIQDGDFFENEALKKAVENCKKNDSALHLMGLLSPGGVHSHMEHLYGLLELAKKNGIDKVYVHAYLDGRDVPPSSAAEYMEEAVAKMKEIGVGTVATISGRFYAMDRDNAWDREEKAYAALVYGEGVEASDPVQAIKDSYANDVTDEFMLPTVVDKNGMIKENDSVIFFNFRPDRARQLTRAFVDPDFTGFERRNGYFPLTFVCMAQYDAQMPNVLVAYPPEELKMTFGEYLSKHGKTQLRLAETQKYAHVTFFFNGGEETQFEGEDRILVNSPKVATFDLKPEMSAYEVCDNLVDSIKSDKYDVITVSYTHLRAHETGR
;
A
#
# COMPACT_ATOMS: atom_id res chain seq x y z
N THR A 1 14.46 0.96 11.27
CA THR A 1 14.76 1.94 10.20
C THR A 1 15.10 3.33 10.78
N ASN A 2 14.27 3.94 11.63
CA ASN A 2 14.49 5.32 12.12
C ASN A 2 15.86 5.52 12.81
N MET A 3 16.27 4.61 13.71
CA MET A 3 17.60 4.68 14.34
C MET A 3 18.73 4.62 13.32
N GLY A 4 18.64 3.67 12.38
CA GLY A 4 19.65 3.53 11.33
C GLY A 4 19.66 4.70 10.33
N ALA A 5 18.51 5.33 10.10
CA ALA A 5 18.40 6.51 9.24
C ALA A 5 18.83 7.81 9.93
N GLY A 6 18.92 7.82 11.27
CA GLY A 6 19.20 9.04 12.05
C GLY A 6 18.11 10.11 11.93
N ARG A 7 16.94 9.76 11.41
CA ARG A 7 15.79 10.63 11.19
C ARG A 7 14.49 9.86 11.19
N ILE A 8 13.37 10.54 11.33
CA ILE A 8 12.05 9.94 11.19
C ILE A 8 11.83 9.57 9.72
N VAL A 9 11.63 8.27 9.47
CA VAL A 9 11.21 7.73 8.16
C VAL A 9 9.73 7.44 8.27
N TYR A 10 8.93 8.27 7.65
CA TYR A 10 7.47 8.10 7.68
C TYR A 10 7.08 6.89 6.83
N GLN A 11 6.20 6.05 7.39
CA GLN A 11 5.50 5.02 6.61
C GLN A 11 4.55 5.70 5.62
N MET A 12 4.21 4.99 4.53
CA MET A 12 3.40 5.55 3.43
C MET A 12 2.11 6.21 3.89
N LEU A 13 1.36 5.59 4.81
CA LEU A 13 0.16 6.20 5.39
C LEU A 13 0.42 7.60 5.93
N VAL A 14 1.40 7.72 6.82
CA VAL A 14 1.73 9.00 7.48
C VAL A 14 2.33 9.99 6.48
N LYS A 15 3.16 9.51 5.56
CA LYS A 15 3.79 10.34 4.52
C LYS A 15 2.74 11.01 3.63
N ILE A 16 1.77 10.24 3.12
CA ILE A 16 0.71 10.78 2.26
C ILE A 16 -0.21 11.70 3.04
N SER A 17 -0.65 11.29 4.24
CA SER A 17 -1.50 12.14 5.10
C SER A 17 -0.83 13.48 5.43
N LYS A 18 0.47 13.45 5.75
CA LYS A 18 1.24 14.66 5.98
C LYS A 18 1.36 15.52 4.73
N SER A 19 1.60 14.92 3.57
CA SER A 19 1.67 15.62 2.29
C SER A 19 0.36 16.34 1.96
N ILE A 20 -0.78 15.75 2.28
CA ILE A 20 -2.10 16.41 2.14
C ILE A 20 -2.21 17.60 3.09
N GLN A 21 -1.80 17.46 4.36
CA GLN A 21 -1.85 18.52 5.36
C GLN A 21 -0.91 19.68 5.01
N ASP A 22 0.29 19.39 4.55
CA ASP A 22 1.30 20.37 4.17
C ASP A 22 1.01 21.04 2.81
N GLY A 23 0.16 20.42 1.98
CA GLY A 23 -0.28 20.94 0.69
C GLY A 23 0.58 20.53 -0.51
N ASP A 24 1.74 19.90 -0.32
CA ASP A 24 2.60 19.42 -1.40
C ASP A 24 2.01 18.23 -2.18
N PHE A 25 1.04 17.53 -1.58
CA PHE A 25 0.21 16.53 -2.27
C PHE A 25 -0.40 17.09 -3.56
N PHE A 26 -0.88 18.33 -3.53
CA PHE A 26 -1.53 18.99 -4.68
C PHE A 26 -0.53 19.43 -5.75
N GLU A 27 0.77 19.41 -5.43
CA GLU A 27 1.86 19.69 -6.35
C GLU A 27 2.59 18.43 -6.85
N ASN A 28 2.11 17.23 -6.43
CA ASN A 28 2.69 15.97 -6.84
C ASN A 28 2.63 15.78 -8.37
N GLU A 29 3.79 15.57 -8.98
CA GLU A 29 3.95 15.53 -10.45
C GLU A 29 3.14 14.42 -11.13
N ALA A 30 3.03 13.24 -10.51
CA ALA A 30 2.25 12.13 -11.08
C ALA A 30 0.74 12.43 -11.02
N LEU A 31 0.27 12.97 -9.90
CA LEU A 31 -1.13 13.36 -9.73
C LEU A 31 -1.49 14.52 -10.67
N LYS A 32 -0.61 15.50 -10.85
CA LYS A 32 -0.78 16.58 -11.83
C LYS A 32 -0.93 16.06 -13.25
N LYS A 33 -0.09 15.10 -13.65
CA LYS A 33 -0.19 14.49 -14.99
C LYS A 33 -1.53 13.81 -15.23
N ALA A 34 -2.11 13.16 -14.23
CA ALA A 34 -3.46 12.60 -14.34
C ALA A 34 -4.51 13.68 -14.59
N VAL A 35 -4.45 14.78 -13.86
CA VAL A 35 -5.35 15.93 -14.03
C VAL A 35 -5.16 16.61 -15.38
N GLU A 36 -3.92 16.84 -15.79
CA GLU A 36 -3.59 17.45 -17.10
C GLU A 36 -4.11 16.59 -18.26
N ASN A 37 -3.99 15.25 -18.15
CA ASN A 37 -4.54 14.34 -19.14
C ASN A 37 -6.06 14.49 -19.28
N CYS A 38 -6.79 14.58 -18.16
CA CYS A 38 -8.25 14.81 -18.20
C CYS A 38 -8.61 16.11 -18.89
N LYS A 39 -7.88 17.19 -18.59
CA LYS A 39 -8.10 18.50 -19.25
C LYS A 39 -7.82 18.47 -20.73
N LYS A 40 -6.72 17.81 -21.12
CA LYS A 40 -6.28 17.71 -22.52
C LYS A 40 -7.25 16.92 -23.39
N ASN A 41 -7.79 15.83 -22.85
CA ASN A 41 -8.62 14.90 -23.61
C ASN A 41 -10.13 15.05 -23.34
N ASP A 42 -10.53 15.99 -22.47
CA ASP A 42 -11.89 16.10 -21.93
C ASP A 42 -12.40 14.74 -21.40
N SER A 43 -11.50 14.00 -20.73
CA SER A 43 -11.73 12.66 -20.24
C SER A 43 -12.02 12.62 -18.75
N ALA A 44 -12.41 11.45 -18.25
CA ALA A 44 -12.76 11.26 -16.84
C ALA A 44 -11.53 10.96 -15.97
N LEU A 45 -11.64 11.34 -14.69
CA LEU A 45 -10.75 10.93 -13.63
C LEU A 45 -11.42 9.83 -12.79
N HIS A 46 -10.77 8.67 -12.72
CA HIS A 46 -11.21 7.53 -11.92
C HIS A 46 -10.35 7.38 -10.69
N LEU A 47 -10.98 7.33 -9.53
CA LEU A 47 -10.32 7.13 -8.24
C LEU A 47 -10.72 5.75 -7.71
N MET A 48 -9.79 4.80 -7.66
CA MET A 48 -10.09 3.45 -7.20
C MET A 48 -9.22 3.02 -6.03
N GLY A 49 -9.78 2.24 -5.13
CA GLY A 49 -9.06 1.73 -3.97
C GLY A 49 -9.96 1.30 -2.82
N LEU A 50 -9.33 0.80 -1.77
CA LEU A 50 -9.99 0.29 -0.58
C LEU A 50 -10.56 1.45 0.25
N LEU A 51 -11.87 1.47 0.41
CA LEU A 51 -12.60 2.51 1.14
C LEU A 51 -12.77 2.10 2.61
N SER A 52 -11.81 2.41 3.44
CA SER A 52 -11.88 2.24 4.90
C SER A 52 -10.86 3.14 5.63
N PRO A 53 -11.03 3.35 6.94
CA PRO A 53 -10.04 4.01 7.79
C PRO A 53 -8.95 3.05 8.32
N GLY A 54 -8.91 1.79 7.87
CA GLY A 54 -8.04 0.75 8.41
C GLY A 54 -6.53 1.05 8.30
N GLY A 55 -6.11 1.82 7.29
CA GLY A 55 -4.73 2.29 7.17
C GLY A 55 -3.70 1.21 6.83
N VAL A 56 -4.13 0.01 6.42
CA VAL A 56 -3.25 -1.10 6.05
C VAL A 56 -2.89 -1.06 4.56
N HIS A 57 -3.87 -0.87 3.70
CA HIS A 57 -3.71 -0.81 2.24
C HIS A 57 -3.92 0.59 1.67
N SER A 58 -4.81 1.35 2.31
CA SER A 58 -5.26 2.67 1.91
C SER A 58 -5.78 3.43 3.12
N HIS A 59 -6.18 4.67 2.92
CA HIS A 59 -6.98 5.42 3.89
C HIS A 59 -7.99 6.30 3.16
N MET A 60 -9.23 6.34 3.65
CA MET A 60 -10.30 7.10 2.98
C MET A 60 -10.03 8.61 2.93
N GLU A 61 -9.26 9.17 3.87
CA GLU A 61 -8.83 10.57 3.80
C GLU A 61 -7.95 10.87 2.57
N HIS A 62 -7.22 9.88 2.06
CA HIS A 62 -6.44 10.06 0.83
C HIS A 62 -7.36 10.18 -0.40
N LEU A 63 -8.48 9.46 -0.41
CA LEU A 63 -9.54 9.66 -1.41
C LEU A 63 -10.07 11.09 -1.35
N TYR A 64 -10.31 11.62 -0.15
CA TYR A 64 -10.80 12.99 0.01
C TYR A 64 -9.78 14.01 -0.50
N GLY A 65 -8.49 13.82 -0.24
CA GLY A 65 -7.42 14.62 -0.84
C GLY A 65 -7.42 14.62 -2.37
N LEU A 66 -7.69 13.44 -2.98
CA LEU A 66 -7.81 13.34 -4.45
C LEU A 66 -9.06 14.03 -5.01
N LEU A 67 -10.18 13.98 -4.30
CA LEU A 67 -11.40 14.73 -4.66
C LEU A 67 -11.14 16.24 -4.58
N GLU A 68 -10.46 16.71 -3.56
CA GLU A 68 -10.04 18.12 -3.45
C GLU A 68 -9.09 18.52 -4.59
N LEU A 69 -8.13 17.66 -4.96
CA LEU A 69 -7.25 17.86 -6.09
C LEU A 69 -8.05 18.06 -7.38
N ALA A 70 -9.02 17.18 -7.64
CA ALA A 70 -9.90 17.27 -8.79
C ALA A 70 -10.69 18.60 -8.79
N LYS A 71 -11.29 18.95 -7.65
CA LYS A 71 -12.06 20.19 -7.50
C LYS A 71 -11.23 21.44 -7.73
N LYS A 72 -10.04 21.51 -7.12
CA LYS A 72 -9.09 22.62 -7.28
C LYS A 72 -8.67 22.81 -8.74
N ASN A 73 -8.66 21.74 -9.52
CA ASN A 73 -8.27 21.75 -10.93
C ASN A 73 -9.43 21.85 -11.92
N GLY A 74 -10.69 21.94 -11.44
CA GLY A 74 -11.87 22.08 -12.28
C GLY A 74 -12.21 20.81 -13.08
N ILE A 75 -11.88 19.64 -12.53
CA ILE A 75 -12.28 18.35 -13.12
C ILE A 75 -13.66 17.99 -12.58
N ASP A 76 -14.65 17.89 -13.44
CA ASP A 76 -16.04 17.60 -13.08
C ASP A 76 -16.40 16.11 -13.27
N LYS A 77 -15.78 15.45 -14.26
CA LYS A 77 -15.99 14.01 -14.54
C LYS A 77 -15.10 13.17 -13.62
N VAL A 78 -15.51 13.01 -12.36
CA VAL A 78 -14.76 12.25 -11.34
C VAL A 78 -15.60 11.08 -10.83
N TYR A 79 -15.10 9.87 -11.01
CA TYR A 79 -15.76 8.64 -10.63
C TYR A 79 -14.97 7.86 -9.60
N VAL A 80 -15.65 7.42 -8.54
CA VAL A 80 -15.06 6.63 -7.46
C VAL A 80 -15.44 5.17 -7.63
N HIS A 81 -14.45 4.31 -7.61
CA HIS A 81 -14.58 2.86 -7.60
C HIS A 81 -14.13 2.35 -6.25
N ALA A 82 -15.10 2.12 -5.36
CA ALA A 82 -14.86 1.77 -3.98
C ALA A 82 -14.69 0.27 -3.78
N TYR A 83 -13.57 -0.15 -3.20
CA TYR A 83 -13.38 -1.52 -2.74
C TYR A 83 -13.70 -1.60 -1.26
N LEU A 84 -14.50 -2.59 -0.85
CA LEU A 84 -14.93 -2.75 0.52
C LEU A 84 -13.98 -3.66 1.28
N ASP A 85 -13.70 -3.31 2.54
CA ASP A 85 -12.68 -3.93 3.36
C ASP A 85 -13.17 -5.18 4.10
N GLY A 86 -13.79 -5.01 5.24
CA GLY A 86 -14.31 -6.08 6.09
C GLY A 86 -13.24 -7.02 6.69
N ARG A 87 -11.94 -6.68 6.54
CA ARG A 87 -10.82 -7.49 7.00
C ARG A 87 -9.88 -6.73 7.91
N ASP A 88 -9.52 -5.50 7.55
CA ASP A 88 -8.69 -4.60 8.36
C ASP A 88 -9.57 -3.72 9.28
N VAL A 89 -10.87 -3.77 9.07
CA VAL A 89 -11.96 -3.17 9.85
C VAL A 89 -13.07 -4.20 10.03
N PRO A 90 -14.11 -3.96 10.88
CA PRO A 90 -15.21 -4.91 11.09
C PRO A 90 -15.88 -5.35 9.79
N PRO A 91 -16.35 -6.62 9.70
CA PRO A 91 -16.80 -7.24 8.44
C PRO A 91 -18.02 -6.57 7.79
N SER A 92 -18.81 -5.79 8.51
CA SER A 92 -20.02 -5.13 8.03
C SER A 92 -20.04 -3.66 8.45
N SER A 93 -18.99 -2.93 8.14
CA SER A 93 -18.82 -1.50 8.48
C SER A 93 -18.81 -0.57 7.26
N ALA A 94 -18.76 -1.12 6.05
CA ALA A 94 -18.61 -0.32 4.84
C ALA A 94 -19.78 0.61 4.54
N ALA A 95 -20.99 0.31 5.01
CA ALA A 95 -22.16 1.20 4.83
C ALA A 95 -21.92 2.57 5.48
N GLU A 96 -21.34 2.60 6.68
CA GLU A 96 -20.96 3.84 7.38
C GLU A 96 -19.90 4.62 6.60
N TYR A 97 -18.85 3.93 6.14
CA TYR A 97 -17.77 4.58 5.37
C TYR A 97 -18.26 5.10 4.02
N MET A 98 -19.19 4.39 3.39
CA MET A 98 -19.80 4.85 2.14
C MET A 98 -20.71 6.07 2.38
N GLU A 99 -21.50 6.10 3.45
CA GLU A 99 -22.29 7.27 3.85
C GLU A 99 -21.40 8.50 4.05
N GLU A 100 -20.26 8.33 4.76
CA GLU A 100 -19.27 9.39 4.98
C GLU A 100 -18.65 9.86 3.65
N ALA A 101 -18.23 8.93 2.80
CA ALA A 101 -17.61 9.25 1.51
C ALA A 101 -18.57 10.00 0.59
N VAL A 102 -19.84 9.59 0.50
CA VAL A 102 -20.88 10.27 -0.29
C VAL A 102 -21.13 11.68 0.25
N ALA A 103 -21.23 11.83 1.58
CA ALA A 103 -21.38 13.13 2.21
C ALA A 103 -20.18 14.05 1.90
N LYS A 104 -18.97 13.49 1.92
CA LYS A 104 -17.73 14.23 1.63
C LYS A 104 -17.62 14.64 0.17
N MET A 105 -18.02 13.78 -0.77
CA MET A 105 -18.12 14.15 -2.18
C MET A 105 -19.08 15.31 -2.41
N LYS A 106 -20.23 15.29 -1.71
CA LYS A 106 -21.21 16.37 -1.76
C LYS A 106 -20.68 17.67 -1.15
N GLU A 107 -19.96 17.59 -0.03
CA GLU A 107 -19.31 18.74 0.62
C GLU A 107 -18.26 19.39 -0.29
N ILE A 108 -17.37 18.59 -0.87
CA ILE A 108 -16.32 19.06 -1.79
C ILE A 108 -16.94 19.53 -3.11
N GLY A 109 -18.06 18.95 -3.51
CA GLY A 109 -18.80 19.31 -4.71
C GLY A 109 -18.25 18.67 -5.98
N VAL A 110 -17.67 17.47 -5.89
CA VAL A 110 -17.19 16.65 -7.01
C VAL A 110 -17.12 15.18 -6.59
N GLY A 111 -17.32 14.30 -7.56
CA GLY A 111 -17.21 12.85 -7.40
C GLY A 111 -18.56 12.15 -7.36
N THR A 112 -18.60 10.98 -7.96
CA THR A 112 -19.75 10.08 -8.00
C THR A 112 -19.25 8.65 -7.84
N VAL A 113 -19.90 7.86 -6.99
CA VAL A 113 -19.58 6.43 -6.87
C VAL A 113 -20.10 5.72 -8.12
N ALA A 114 -19.19 5.15 -8.90
CA ALA A 114 -19.53 4.44 -10.12
C ALA A 114 -19.64 2.93 -9.91
N THR A 115 -18.72 2.34 -9.13
CA THR A 115 -18.76 0.91 -8.82
C THR A 115 -18.37 0.64 -7.36
N ILE A 116 -18.85 -0.48 -6.85
CA ILE A 116 -18.50 -1.02 -5.54
C ILE A 116 -18.11 -2.48 -5.73
N SER A 117 -17.08 -2.95 -5.05
CA SER A 117 -16.67 -4.36 -5.07
C SER A 117 -16.02 -4.74 -3.76
N GLY A 118 -16.34 -5.91 -3.23
CA GLY A 118 -15.57 -6.47 -2.12
C GLY A 118 -14.11 -6.70 -2.51
N ARG A 119 -13.20 -6.53 -1.57
CA ARG A 119 -11.75 -6.71 -1.79
C ARG A 119 -11.39 -8.14 -2.24
N PHE A 120 -12.26 -9.12 -1.97
CA PHE A 120 -12.11 -10.48 -2.45
C PHE A 120 -12.01 -10.56 -3.98
N TYR A 121 -12.71 -9.69 -4.69
CA TYR A 121 -12.70 -9.60 -6.15
C TYR A 121 -11.65 -8.63 -6.69
N ALA A 122 -11.59 -7.41 -6.14
CA ALA A 122 -10.79 -6.31 -6.69
C ALA A 122 -9.37 -6.22 -6.13
N MET A 123 -9.03 -7.03 -5.13
CA MET A 123 -7.75 -6.99 -4.44
C MET A 123 -7.18 -8.39 -4.20
N ASP A 124 -7.30 -9.27 -5.18
CA ASP A 124 -6.66 -10.58 -5.13
C ASP A 124 -5.12 -10.45 -5.23
N ARG A 125 -4.39 -11.42 -4.70
CA ARG A 125 -2.93 -11.50 -4.80
C ARG A 125 -2.40 -12.91 -5.11
N ASP A 126 -3.34 -13.84 -5.33
CA ASP A 126 -3.05 -15.26 -5.48
C ASP A 126 -3.27 -15.74 -6.92
N ASN A 127 -3.40 -14.80 -7.90
CA ASN A 127 -3.69 -15.03 -9.31
C ASN A 127 -5.04 -15.74 -9.54
N ALA A 128 -6.02 -15.48 -8.69
CA ALA A 128 -7.40 -15.90 -8.89
C ALA A 128 -8.09 -14.99 -9.91
N TRP A 129 -7.70 -15.14 -11.17
CA TRP A 129 -8.11 -14.23 -12.26
C TRP A 129 -9.61 -14.19 -12.50
N ASP A 130 -10.34 -15.28 -12.21
CA ASP A 130 -11.79 -15.36 -12.26
C ASP A 130 -12.49 -14.36 -11.31
N ARG A 131 -11.82 -13.97 -10.23
CA ARG A 131 -12.30 -12.94 -9.31
C ARG A 131 -12.03 -11.53 -9.86
N GLU A 132 -10.80 -11.29 -10.27
CA GLU A 132 -10.41 -9.97 -10.78
C GLU A 132 -11.07 -9.65 -12.12
N GLU A 133 -11.34 -10.63 -12.96
CA GLU A 133 -12.12 -10.46 -14.20
C GLU A 133 -13.50 -9.88 -13.92
N LYS A 134 -14.18 -10.32 -12.85
CA LYS A 134 -15.48 -9.77 -12.45
C LYS A 134 -15.37 -8.31 -12.01
N ALA A 135 -14.33 -7.97 -11.24
CA ALA A 135 -14.09 -6.58 -10.84
C ALA A 135 -13.74 -5.72 -12.06
N TYR A 136 -12.89 -6.20 -12.96
CA TYR A 136 -12.54 -5.53 -14.21
C TYR A 136 -13.77 -5.33 -15.11
N ALA A 137 -14.64 -6.33 -15.22
CA ALA A 137 -15.87 -6.24 -16.01
C ALA A 137 -16.81 -5.14 -15.49
N ALA A 138 -16.93 -5.01 -14.17
CA ALA A 138 -17.69 -3.90 -13.59
C ALA A 138 -17.07 -2.53 -13.90
N LEU A 139 -15.73 -2.43 -13.80
CA LEU A 139 -14.99 -1.19 -14.02
C LEU A 139 -15.01 -0.71 -15.49
N VAL A 140 -14.98 -1.64 -16.44
CA VAL A 140 -14.79 -1.33 -17.88
C VAL A 140 -16.05 -1.55 -18.69
N TYR A 141 -16.79 -2.63 -18.45
CA TYR A 141 -17.97 -2.99 -19.25
C TYR A 141 -19.28 -2.59 -18.59
N GLY A 142 -19.26 -2.18 -17.32
CA GLY A 142 -20.48 -1.91 -16.55
C GLY A 142 -21.29 -3.17 -16.27
N GLU A 143 -20.62 -4.30 -16.13
CA GLU A 143 -21.22 -5.62 -15.86
C GLU A 143 -21.06 -5.98 -14.39
N GLY A 144 -22.17 -6.30 -13.75
CA GLY A 144 -22.22 -6.66 -12.34
C GLY A 144 -23.64 -6.56 -11.81
N VAL A 145 -23.77 -6.56 -10.51
CA VAL A 145 -25.05 -6.25 -9.86
C VAL A 145 -25.38 -4.76 -10.15
N GLU A 146 -26.61 -4.47 -10.51
CA GLU A 146 -27.03 -3.08 -10.77
C GLU A 146 -27.63 -2.46 -9.49
N ALA A 147 -27.26 -1.23 -9.18
CA ALA A 147 -27.81 -0.44 -8.09
C ALA A 147 -27.87 1.04 -8.48
N SER A 148 -28.74 1.80 -7.81
CA SER A 148 -28.86 3.24 -8.01
C SER A 148 -28.35 4.07 -6.81
N ASP A 149 -28.17 3.43 -5.67
CA ASP A 149 -27.69 4.05 -4.44
C ASP A 149 -26.55 3.19 -3.85
N PRO A 150 -25.35 3.75 -3.64
CA PRO A 150 -24.21 2.99 -3.18
C PRO A 150 -24.35 2.49 -1.74
N VAL A 151 -24.98 3.26 -0.87
CA VAL A 151 -25.20 2.88 0.53
C VAL A 151 -26.25 1.77 0.64
N GLN A 152 -27.35 1.93 -0.10
CA GLN A 152 -28.41 0.92 -0.12
C GLN A 152 -27.90 -0.40 -0.70
N ALA A 153 -27.08 -0.36 -1.74
CA ALA A 153 -26.45 -1.55 -2.33
C ALA A 153 -25.65 -2.37 -1.30
N ILE A 154 -24.93 -1.69 -0.41
CA ILE A 154 -24.17 -2.36 0.67
C ILE A 154 -25.15 -2.96 1.71
N LYS A 155 -26.19 -2.22 2.09
CA LYS A 155 -27.23 -2.71 3.02
C LYS A 155 -27.98 -3.91 2.45
N ASP A 156 -28.27 -3.92 1.17
CA ASP A 156 -28.89 -5.04 0.47
C ASP A 156 -27.97 -6.27 0.44
N SER A 157 -26.66 -6.07 0.31
CA SER A 157 -25.66 -7.16 0.43
C SER A 157 -25.70 -7.78 1.82
N TYR A 158 -25.77 -6.96 2.88
CA TYR A 158 -25.90 -7.46 4.26
C TYR A 158 -27.19 -8.21 4.50
N ALA A 159 -28.31 -7.77 3.89
CA ALA A 159 -29.59 -8.46 3.98
C ALA A 159 -29.58 -9.86 3.32
N ASN A 160 -28.60 -10.11 2.46
CA ASN A 160 -28.33 -11.42 1.85
C ASN A 160 -27.15 -12.16 2.50
N ASP A 161 -26.79 -11.83 3.74
CA ASP A 161 -25.68 -12.42 4.50
C ASP A 161 -24.29 -12.32 3.81
N VAL A 162 -24.11 -11.33 2.93
CA VAL A 162 -22.83 -11.07 2.26
C VAL A 162 -22.18 -9.83 2.88
N THR A 163 -21.04 -10.04 3.53
CA THR A 163 -20.25 -8.99 4.19
C THR A 163 -19.37 -8.22 3.20
N ASP A 164 -18.76 -7.14 3.67
CA ASP A 164 -17.96 -6.19 2.89
C ASP A 164 -16.95 -6.87 1.98
N GLU A 165 -16.13 -7.77 2.54
CA GLU A 165 -15.05 -8.45 1.80
C GLU A 165 -15.56 -9.18 0.56
N PHE A 166 -16.76 -9.76 0.63
CA PHE A 166 -17.31 -10.65 -0.39
C PHE A 166 -18.42 -10.02 -1.23
N MET A 167 -18.68 -8.72 -1.07
CA MET A 167 -19.69 -8.05 -1.89
C MET A 167 -19.37 -8.19 -3.38
N LEU A 168 -20.33 -8.69 -4.14
CA LEU A 168 -20.20 -8.82 -5.59
C LEU A 168 -19.95 -7.46 -6.26
N PRO A 169 -19.14 -7.42 -7.34
CA PRO A 169 -18.98 -6.20 -8.12
C PRO A 169 -20.34 -5.65 -8.55
N THR A 170 -20.57 -4.40 -8.16
CA THR A 170 -21.85 -3.70 -8.29
C THR A 170 -21.63 -2.39 -9.07
N VAL A 171 -22.43 -2.15 -10.07
CA VAL A 171 -22.41 -0.94 -10.90
C VAL A 171 -23.51 0.00 -10.42
N VAL A 172 -23.10 1.22 -10.01
CA VAL A 172 -24.00 2.26 -9.50
C VAL A 172 -24.23 3.33 -10.55
N ASP A 173 -23.19 3.72 -11.30
CA ASP A 173 -23.30 4.72 -12.39
C ASP A 173 -22.53 4.23 -13.62
N LYS A 174 -23.28 3.88 -14.67
CA LYS A 174 -22.69 3.42 -15.95
C LYS A 174 -21.93 4.51 -16.72
N ASN A 175 -22.10 5.79 -16.36
CA ASN A 175 -21.31 6.87 -16.98
C ASN A 175 -19.84 6.83 -16.51
N GLY A 176 -19.56 6.19 -15.37
CA GLY A 176 -18.24 6.09 -14.78
C GLY A 176 -17.42 4.87 -15.21
N MET A 177 -17.69 4.29 -16.38
CA MET A 177 -16.86 3.18 -16.89
C MET A 177 -15.54 3.70 -17.43
N ILE A 178 -14.47 2.99 -17.11
CA ILE A 178 -13.10 3.33 -17.53
C ILE A 178 -12.92 3.05 -19.02
N LYS A 179 -12.44 4.03 -19.77
CA LYS A 179 -12.21 3.95 -21.22
C LYS A 179 -10.92 4.62 -21.65
N GLU A 180 -10.58 4.43 -22.89
CA GLU A 180 -9.38 4.98 -23.52
C GLU A 180 -9.20 6.48 -23.22
N ASN A 181 -7.98 6.88 -22.93
CA ASN A 181 -7.55 8.24 -22.58
C ASN A 181 -8.08 8.78 -21.24
N ASP A 182 -8.80 8.00 -20.45
CA ASP A 182 -9.12 8.39 -19.09
C ASP A 182 -7.87 8.39 -18.19
N SER A 183 -7.96 9.06 -17.07
CA SER A 183 -6.97 8.97 -16.00
C SER A 183 -7.49 8.10 -14.86
N VAL A 184 -6.63 7.25 -14.34
CA VAL A 184 -6.92 6.40 -13.18
C VAL A 184 -5.90 6.68 -12.08
N ILE A 185 -6.36 6.89 -10.86
CA ILE A 185 -5.51 6.93 -9.67
C ILE A 185 -5.94 5.80 -8.74
N PHE A 186 -5.07 4.83 -8.55
CA PHE A 186 -5.26 3.77 -7.58
C PHE A 186 -4.64 4.22 -6.24
N PHE A 187 -5.48 4.57 -5.27
CA PHE A 187 -5.01 5.23 -4.03
C PHE A 187 -4.54 4.26 -2.93
N ASN A 188 -4.49 2.98 -3.18
CA ASN A 188 -3.81 2.03 -2.30
C ASN A 188 -2.29 2.32 -2.27
N PHE A 189 -1.71 2.36 -1.08
CA PHE A 189 -0.26 2.56 -0.89
C PHE A 189 0.51 1.28 -0.55
N ARG A 190 -0.20 0.16 -0.31
CA ARG A 190 0.40 -1.17 -0.13
C ARG A 190 0.32 -1.97 -1.42
N PRO A 191 1.47 -2.48 -1.94
CA PRO A 191 1.56 -3.05 -3.29
C PRO A 191 0.87 -4.39 -3.50
N ASP A 192 0.92 -5.28 -2.50
CA ASP A 192 0.67 -6.72 -2.66
C ASP A 192 -0.69 -7.08 -3.27
N ARG A 193 -1.73 -6.29 -2.96
CA ARG A 193 -3.11 -6.51 -3.44
C ARG A 193 -3.59 -5.50 -4.49
N ALA A 194 -2.73 -4.58 -4.91
CA ALA A 194 -3.04 -3.63 -5.99
C ALA A 194 -2.38 -4.04 -7.32
N ARG A 195 -1.36 -4.87 -7.26
CA ARG A 195 -0.50 -5.22 -8.39
C ARG A 195 -1.24 -5.92 -9.52
N GLN A 196 -2.06 -6.92 -9.21
CA GLN A 196 -2.72 -7.75 -10.22
C GLN A 196 -3.73 -6.96 -11.04
N LEU A 197 -4.66 -6.27 -10.39
CA LEU A 197 -5.66 -5.46 -11.09
C LEU A 197 -5.01 -4.32 -11.90
N THR A 198 -3.94 -3.71 -11.36
CA THR A 198 -3.17 -2.70 -12.12
C THR A 198 -2.62 -3.31 -13.41
N ARG A 199 -2.00 -4.50 -13.37
CA ARG A 199 -1.50 -5.17 -14.58
C ARG A 199 -2.61 -5.42 -15.60
N ALA A 200 -3.80 -5.78 -15.17
CA ALA A 200 -4.93 -5.97 -16.08
C ALA A 200 -5.28 -4.71 -16.88
N PHE A 201 -5.02 -3.53 -16.33
CA PHE A 201 -5.23 -2.26 -17.04
C PHE A 201 -4.04 -1.82 -17.89
N VAL A 202 -2.82 -1.96 -17.40
CA VAL A 202 -1.66 -1.24 -17.94
C VAL A 202 -0.70 -2.11 -18.75
N ASP A 203 -0.76 -3.42 -18.60
CA ASP A 203 0.15 -4.33 -19.29
C ASP A 203 -0.45 -4.78 -20.64
N PRO A 204 0.14 -4.39 -21.77
CA PRO A 204 -0.32 -4.84 -23.08
C PRO A 204 -0.28 -6.37 -23.24
N ASP A 205 0.68 -7.01 -22.60
CA ASP A 205 0.94 -8.45 -22.67
C ASP A 205 0.21 -9.26 -21.59
N PHE A 206 -0.75 -8.64 -20.87
CA PHE A 206 -1.52 -9.29 -19.84
C PHE A 206 -2.33 -10.48 -20.37
N THR A 207 -2.22 -11.62 -19.68
CA THR A 207 -2.84 -12.90 -20.09
C THR A 207 -3.69 -13.55 -19.00
N GLY A 208 -3.95 -12.88 -17.88
CA GLY A 208 -4.71 -13.45 -16.75
C GLY A 208 -6.17 -13.77 -17.10
N PHE A 209 -6.80 -12.93 -17.93
CA PHE A 209 -8.12 -13.14 -18.53
C PHE A 209 -8.22 -12.38 -19.86
N GLU A 210 -9.25 -12.67 -20.65
CA GLU A 210 -9.47 -12.02 -21.92
C GLU A 210 -10.08 -10.61 -21.72
N ARG A 211 -9.39 -9.59 -22.22
CA ARG A 211 -9.93 -8.22 -22.31
C ARG A 211 -10.69 -8.06 -23.61
N ARG A 212 -12.01 -8.09 -23.55
CA ARG A 212 -12.89 -8.04 -24.74
C ARG A 212 -12.67 -6.81 -25.63
N ASN A 213 -12.30 -5.67 -25.02
CA ASN A 213 -11.97 -4.43 -25.73
C ASN A 213 -10.47 -4.32 -26.07
N GLY A 214 -9.68 -5.37 -25.81
CA GLY A 214 -8.23 -5.33 -25.91
C GLY A 214 -7.57 -4.42 -24.87
N TYR A 215 -6.30 -4.13 -25.10
CA TYR A 215 -5.58 -3.09 -24.36
C TYR A 215 -5.95 -1.69 -24.93
N PHE A 216 -6.12 -0.73 -24.03
CA PHE A 216 -6.29 0.67 -24.38
C PHE A 216 -5.46 1.55 -23.43
N PRO A 217 -4.92 2.69 -23.95
CA PRO A 217 -4.05 3.54 -23.15
C PRO A 217 -4.83 4.34 -22.10
N LEU A 218 -4.25 4.42 -20.92
CA LEU A 218 -4.70 5.22 -19.79
C LEU A 218 -3.54 6.07 -19.25
N THR A 219 -3.85 7.17 -18.59
CA THR A 219 -2.91 7.79 -17.66
C THR A 219 -3.15 7.17 -16.29
N PHE A 220 -2.35 6.17 -15.95
CA PHE A 220 -2.54 5.38 -14.73
C PHE A 220 -1.50 5.76 -13.67
N VAL A 221 -1.99 6.21 -12.51
CA VAL A 221 -1.17 6.58 -11.35
C VAL A 221 -1.36 5.57 -10.24
N CYS A 222 -0.26 4.97 -9.82
CA CYS A 222 -0.18 4.17 -8.59
C CYS A 222 0.23 5.09 -7.43
N MET A 223 -0.47 5.06 -6.31
CA MET A 223 -0.10 5.87 -5.14
C MET A 223 1.31 5.53 -4.63
N ALA A 224 1.68 4.26 -4.68
CA ALA A 224 3.03 3.77 -4.38
C ALA A 224 3.53 2.88 -5.53
N GLN A 225 4.80 2.55 -5.54
CA GLN A 225 5.35 1.60 -6.52
C GLN A 225 4.85 0.19 -6.21
N TYR A 226 3.97 -0.35 -7.07
CA TYR A 226 3.43 -1.70 -6.89
C TYR A 226 4.36 -2.79 -7.41
N ASP A 227 5.10 -2.48 -8.47
CA ASP A 227 6.11 -3.32 -9.08
C ASP A 227 7.08 -2.43 -9.86
N ALA A 228 8.38 -2.64 -9.68
CA ALA A 228 9.40 -1.87 -10.39
C ALA A 228 9.39 -2.08 -11.92
N GLN A 229 8.83 -3.21 -12.36
CA GLN A 229 8.71 -3.58 -13.78
C GLN A 229 7.30 -3.35 -14.35
N MET A 230 6.43 -2.68 -13.62
CA MET A 230 5.06 -2.39 -14.09
C MET A 230 5.11 -1.40 -15.25
N PRO A 231 4.64 -1.78 -16.47
CA PRO A 231 4.63 -0.86 -17.59
C PRO A 231 3.54 0.20 -17.46
N ASN A 232 3.68 1.30 -18.20
CA ASN A 232 2.64 2.30 -18.44
C ASN A 232 2.00 2.90 -17.19
N VAL A 233 2.76 3.05 -16.10
CA VAL A 233 2.30 3.66 -14.85
C VAL A 233 3.15 4.87 -14.48
N LEU A 234 2.52 5.79 -13.76
CA LEU A 234 3.17 6.83 -12.98
C LEU A 234 3.07 6.44 -11.50
N VAL A 235 4.05 6.84 -10.70
CA VAL A 235 4.09 6.56 -9.26
C VAL A 235 4.09 7.88 -8.50
N ALA A 236 3.07 8.10 -7.66
CA ALA A 236 2.95 9.35 -6.89
C ALA A 236 3.99 9.43 -5.77
N TYR A 237 4.20 8.34 -5.05
CA TYR A 237 5.17 8.23 -3.96
C TYR A 237 6.11 7.04 -4.19
N PRO A 238 7.17 7.22 -4.99
CA PRO A 238 8.16 6.17 -5.24
C PRO A 238 8.93 5.83 -3.95
N PRO A 239 9.58 4.65 -3.89
CA PRO A 239 10.49 4.31 -2.81
C PRO A 239 11.58 5.37 -2.66
N GLU A 240 11.87 5.77 -1.43
CA GLU A 240 12.99 6.65 -1.13
C GLU A 240 14.22 5.84 -0.78
N GLU A 241 15.33 6.12 -1.45
CA GLU A 241 16.62 5.64 -1.02
C GLU A 241 17.04 6.39 0.24
N LEU A 242 17.25 5.66 1.32
CA LEU A 242 17.77 6.22 2.55
C LEU A 242 19.29 6.34 2.46
N LYS A 243 19.77 7.50 2.03
CA LYS A 243 21.21 7.83 2.00
C LYS A 243 21.70 8.29 3.36
N MET A 244 23.00 8.12 3.58
CA MET A 244 23.68 8.51 4.82
C MET A 244 23.03 7.88 6.06
N THR A 245 22.74 6.59 5.96
CA THR A 245 22.36 5.80 7.13
C THR A 245 23.53 5.72 8.11
N PHE A 246 23.22 5.38 9.37
CA PHE A 246 24.26 5.29 10.41
C PHE A 246 25.39 4.31 10.02
N GLY A 247 25.02 3.17 9.42
CA GLY A 247 26.02 2.20 8.91
C GLY A 247 26.88 2.78 7.80
N GLU A 248 26.28 3.47 6.84
CA GLU A 248 26.98 4.16 5.76
C GLU A 248 27.90 5.28 6.29
N TYR A 249 27.41 6.06 7.26
CA TYR A 249 28.17 7.12 7.89
C TYR A 249 29.41 6.58 8.62
N LEU A 250 29.27 5.51 9.40
CA LEU A 250 30.39 4.84 10.08
C LEU A 250 31.44 4.36 9.08
N SER A 251 31.00 3.68 8.01
CA SER A 251 31.88 3.19 6.94
C SER A 251 32.68 4.33 6.29
N LYS A 252 32.02 5.42 5.91
CA LYS A 252 32.67 6.59 5.31
C LYS A 252 33.70 7.28 6.22
N HIS A 253 33.59 7.06 7.54
CA HIS A 253 34.54 7.59 8.52
C HIS A 253 35.56 6.54 8.99
N GLY A 254 35.68 5.41 8.28
CA GLY A 254 36.65 4.34 8.59
C GLY A 254 36.38 3.67 9.93
N LYS A 255 35.13 3.67 10.41
CA LYS A 255 34.73 3.05 11.67
C LYS A 255 34.29 1.61 11.46
N THR A 256 34.65 0.75 12.41
CA THR A 256 34.26 -0.66 12.42
C THR A 256 32.94 -0.87 13.14
N GLN A 257 32.10 -1.75 12.61
CA GLN A 257 30.78 -1.98 13.17
C GLN A 257 30.37 -3.45 13.08
N LEU A 258 29.61 -3.90 14.08
CA LEU A 258 29.04 -5.24 14.12
C LEU A 258 27.52 -5.19 14.17
N ARG A 259 26.88 -6.07 13.39
CA ARG A 259 25.45 -6.40 13.48
C ARG A 259 25.30 -7.80 14.05
N LEU A 260 24.62 -7.93 15.19
CA LEU A 260 24.45 -9.19 15.90
C LEU A 260 22.97 -9.42 16.23
N ALA A 261 22.42 -10.51 15.77
CA ALA A 261 21.08 -10.95 16.17
C ALA A 261 20.85 -12.42 15.84
N GLU A 262 19.83 -13.00 16.43
CA GLU A 262 19.29 -14.27 15.98
C GLU A 262 18.42 -14.13 14.74
N THR A 263 18.11 -15.24 14.05
CA THR A 263 17.40 -15.27 12.76
C THR A 263 16.16 -14.37 12.72
N GLN A 264 15.31 -14.41 13.77
CA GLN A 264 14.05 -13.63 13.83
C GLN A 264 14.26 -12.11 13.89
N LYS A 265 15.44 -11.66 14.27
CA LYS A 265 15.77 -10.23 14.40
C LYS A 265 16.92 -9.79 13.48
N TYR A 266 17.47 -10.70 12.70
CA TYR A 266 18.64 -10.39 11.86
C TYR A 266 18.36 -9.28 10.85
N ALA A 267 17.27 -9.36 10.12
CA ALA A 267 16.86 -8.30 9.19
C ALA A 267 16.64 -6.93 9.86
N HIS A 268 16.29 -6.90 11.14
CA HIS A 268 16.08 -5.65 11.87
C HIS A 268 17.38 -4.89 12.14
N VAL A 269 18.49 -5.59 12.34
CA VAL A 269 19.81 -5.00 12.58
C VAL A 269 20.66 -4.89 11.31
N THR A 270 20.25 -5.51 10.20
CA THR A 270 20.91 -5.46 8.89
C THR A 270 20.08 -4.64 7.90
N PHE A 271 19.24 -5.28 7.11
CA PHE A 271 18.45 -4.67 6.05
C PHE A 271 17.67 -3.40 6.48
N PHE A 272 16.82 -3.53 7.51
CA PHE A 272 16.02 -2.38 7.97
C PHE A 272 16.84 -1.30 8.66
N PHE A 273 17.93 -1.68 9.32
CA PHE A 273 18.83 -0.71 9.95
C PHE A 273 19.65 0.04 8.93
N ASN A 274 20.07 -0.62 7.87
CA ASN A 274 20.82 -0.05 6.76
C ASN A 274 19.91 0.63 5.70
N GLY A 275 18.64 0.86 6.03
CA GLY A 275 17.74 1.64 5.17
C GLY A 275 17.20 0.91 3.94
N GLY A 276 17.21 -0.44 3.94
CA GLY A 276 16.79 -1.28 2.83
C GLY A 276 17.96 -1.78 1.99
N GLU A 277 19.20 -1.58 2.45
CA GLU A 277 20.41 -2.06 1.79
C GLU A 277 20.81 -3.43 2.34
N GLU A 278 20.92 -4.44 1.46
CA GLU A 278 21.34 -5.80 1.82
C GLU A 278 22.87 -5.93 1.89
N THR A 279 23.57 -5.13 1.07
CA THR A 279 25.03 -5.18 0.99
C THR A 279 25.64 -4.68 2.31
N GLN A 280 26.69 -5.35 2.76
CA GLN A 280 27.50 -4.90 3.88
C GLN A 280 28.28 -3.64 3.51
N PHE A 281 28.29 -2.66 4.40
CA PHE A 281 29.17 -1.52 4.24
C PHE A 281 30.62 -1.92 4.58
N GLU A 282 31.60 -1.19 4.04
CA GLU A 282 32.99 -1.37 4.42
C GLU A 282 33.16 -1.19 5.95
N GLY A 283 33.85 -2.12 6.59
CA GLY A 283 33.99 -2.15 8.07
C GLY A 283 32.79 -2.70 8.83
N GLU A 284 31.74 -3.21 8.13
CA GLU A 284 30.59 -3.87 8.75
C GLU A 284 30.78 -5.39 8.79
N ASP A 285 30.80 -5.97 9.97
CA ASP A 285 30.71 -7.41 10.18
C ASP A 285 29.31 -7.80 10.62
N ARG A 286 28.91 -9.04 10.33
CA ARG A 286 27.59 -9.59 10.70
C ARG A 286 27.75 -10.94 11.38
N ILE A 287 27.12 -11.11 12.55
CA ILE A 287 26.99 -12.40 13.25
C ILE A 287 25.54 -12.77 13.33
N LEU A 288 25.18 -13.89 12.70
CA LEU A 288 23.86 -14.49 12.74
C LEU A 288 23.87 -15.68 13.70
N VAL A 289 23.05 -15.62 14.74
CA VAL A 289 22.75 -16.74 15.63
C VAL A 289 21.46 -17.41 15.18
N ASN A 290 21.43 -18.73 15.07
CA ASN A 290 20.23 -19.43 14.67
C ASN A 290 19.16 -19.36 15.77
N SER A 291 17.93 -19.01 15.40
CA SER A 291 16.79 -19.12 16.31
C SER A 291 16.45 -20.58 16.62
N PRO A 292 15.89 -20.89 17.78
CA PRO A 292 15.55 -22.27 18.14
C PRO A 292 14.56 -22.89 17.16
N LYS A 293 14.78 -24.16 16.81
CA LYS A 293 13.89 -24.95 15.94
C LYS A 293 12.76 -25.56 16.78
N VAL A 294 11.78 -24.74 17.14
CA VAL A 294 10.56 -25.14 17.88
C VAL A 294 9.32 -24.83 17.06
N ALA A 295 8.21 -25.54 17.34
CA ALA A 295 6.97 -25.33 16.61
C ALA A 295 6.39 -23.91 16.85
N THR A 296 6.45 -23.46 18.11
CA THR A 296 6.06 -22.11 18.55
C THR A 296 7.07 -21.60 19.57
N PHE A 297 7.34 -20.30 19.59
CA PHE A 297 8.42 -19.73 20.41
C PHE A 297 8.10 -19.61 21.89
N ASP A 298 6.85 -19.78 22.30
CA ASP A 298 6.44 -19.94 23.70
C ASP A 298 7.03 -21.20 24.36
N LEU A 299 7.41 -22.20 23.56
CA LEU A 299 8.09 -23.40 24.01
C LEU A 299 9.57 -23.15 24.41
N LYS A 300 10.13 -22.03 23.96
CA LYS A 300 11.49 -21.59 24.32
C LYS A 300 11.55 -20.06 24.39
N PRO A 301 10.95 -19.46 25.44
CA PRO A 301 10.78 -18.00 25.51
C PRO A 301 12.11 -17.23 25.61
N GLU A 302 13.17 -17.82 26.12
CA GLU A 302 14.52 -17.24 26.12
C GLU A 302 15.14 -17.17 24.73
N MET A 303 14.57 -17.88 23.74
CA MET A 303 15.07 -17.91 22.37
C MET A 303 16.55 -18.31 22.31
N SER A 304 17.38 -17.59 21.56
CA SER A 304 18.85 -17.76 21.52
C SER A 304 19.60 -16.67 22.27
N ALA A 305 18.97 -16.08 23.30
CA ALA A 305 19.54 -14.95 24.03
C ALA A 305 20.91 -15.21 24.65
N TYR A 306 21.14 -16.40 25.18
CA TYR A 306 22.42 -16.76 25.80
C TYR A 306 23.56 -16.77 24.77
N GLU A 307 23.34 -17.42 23.62
CA GLU A 307 24.33 -17.46 22.54
C GLU A 307 24.58 -16.07 21.93
N VAL A 308 23.53 -15.27 21.78
CA VAL A 308 23.66 -13.85 21.37
C VAL A 308 24.47 -13.06 22.39
N CYS A 309 24.24 -13.29 23.70
CA CYS A 309 24.98 -12.64 24.76
C CYS A 309 26.45 -13.01 24.74
N ASP A 310 26.78 -14.31 24.60
CA ASP A 310 28.17 -14.77 24.56
C ASP A 310 28.93 -14.14 23.38
N ASN A 311 28.33 -14.16 22.20
CA ASN A 311 28.90 -13.47 20.98
C ASN A 311 29.07 -11.97 21.21
N LEU A 312 28.12 -11.32 21.89
CA LEU A 312 28.22 -9.89 22.21
C LEU A 312 29.39 -9.61 23.15
N VAL A 313 29.52 -10.38 24.25
CA VAL A 313 30.58 -10.22 25.25
C VAL A 313 31.95 -10.45 24.61
N ASP A 314 32.08 -11.48 23.78
CA ASP A 314 33.34 -11.79 23.09
C ASP A 314 33.69 -10.68 22.06
N SER A 315 32.71 -10.17 21.37
CA SER A 315 32.89 -9.05 20.41
C SER A 315 33.33 -7.76 21.12
N ILE A 316 32.76 -7.47 22.29
CA ILE A 316 33.17 -6.31 23.11
C ILE A 316 34.62 -6.53 23.64
N LYS A 317 34.95 -7.70 24.14
CA LYS A 317 36.30 -8.02 24.67
C LYS A 317 37.38 -8.01 23.59
N SER A 318 36.98 -8.24 22.32
CA SER A 318 37.93 -8.24 21.19
C SER A 318 38.50 -6.86 20.88
N ASP A 319 37.82 -5.79 21.34
CA ASP A 319 38.14 -4.38 21.04
C ASP A 319 38.23 -4.08 19.54
N LYS A 320 37.55 -4.91 18.70
CA LYS A 320 37.59 -4.83 17.25
C LYS A 320 36.64 -3.77 16.67
N TYR A 321 35.52 -3.53 17.37
CA TYR A 321 34.42 -2.75 16.85
C TYR A 321 34.23 -1.42 17.57
N ASP A 322 34.14 -0.32 16.83
CA ASP A 322 33.76 0.98 17.34
C ASP A 322 32.26 1.02 17.76
N VAL A 323 31.43 0.27 17.03
CA VAL A 323 29.96 0.22 17.27
C VAL A 323 29.45 -1.21 17.13
N ILE A 324 28.63 -1.65 18.08
CA ILE A 324 27.93 -2.93 18.04
C ILE A 324 26.42 -2.69 18.11
N THR A 325 25.68 -3.20 17.13
CA THR A 325 24.22 -3.17 17.10
C THR A 325 23.68 -4.58 17.33
N VAL A 326 22.93 -4.76 18.41
CA VAL A 326 22.34 -6.05 18.79
C VAL A 326 20.81 -5.94 18.95
N SER A 327 20.10 -7.00 18.62
CA SER A 327 18.66 -7.11 18.89
C SER A 327 18.33 -8.47 19.49
N TYR A 328 17.67 -8.45 20.66
CA TYR A 328 17.17 -9.63 21.35
C TYR A 328 15.69 -9.84 21.07
N THR A 329 15.28 -11.06 20.77
CA THR A 329 13.87 -11.40 20.52
C THR A 329 13.07 -11.46 21.80
N HIS A 330 13.59 -12.09 22.84
CA HIS A 330 12.88 -12.32 24.10
C HIS A 330 12.52 -11.04 24.86
N LEU A 331 13.32 -9.98 24.76
CA LEU A 331 13.00 -8.68 25.37
C LEU A 331 11.71 -8.07 24.83
N ARG A 332 11.40 -8.32 23.56
CA ARG A 332 10.16 -7.85 22.93
C ARG A 332 8.93 -8.67 23.32
N ALA A 333 9.08 -9.95 23.65
CA ALA A 333 7.97 -10.78 24.10
C ALA A 333 7.38 -10.27 25.43
N HIS A 334 8.18 -9.62 26.26
CA HIS A 334 7.71 -9.00 27.51
C HIS A 334 7.05 -7.63 27.31
N GLU A 335 7.39 -6.89 26.26
CA GLU A 335 6.77 -5.60 25.94
C GLU A 335 5.36 -5.74 25.34
N THR A 336 5.06 -6.87 24.71
CA THR A 336 3.75 -7.13 24.06
C THR A 336 2.76 -7.87 24.96
N GLY A 337 3.12 -8.20 26.18
CA GLY A 337 2.30 -8.91 27.16
C GLY A 337 1.40 -7.99 28.00
N ARG A 338 0.73 -7.01 27.38
CA ARG A 338 -0.32 -6.20 28.02
C ARG A 338 -1.57 -6.16 27.15
#